data_be8b2d657539ab567d8ca973bb88d00b
#
_entry.id   be8b2d657539ab567d8ca973bb88d00b
#
_cell.length_a   1.000
_cell.length_b   1.000
_cell.length_c   1.000
_cell.angle_alpha   90.00
_cell.angle_beta   90.00
_cell.angle_gamma   90.00
#
_symmetry.space_group_name_H-M   'P 1'
#
loop_
_entity.id
_entity.type
_entity.pdbx_description
1 polymer ?
#
loop_
_entity_poly.entity_id
_entity_poly.type
_entity_poly.pdbx_seq_one_letter_code
_entity_poly.pdbx_strand_id
1 'polypeptide(L)'
;MKQSDDFERVSLGFFPTPLERLTTLGDSLGVTLDIKRDDYTGFGGGGNKVRKLEYLMADACRKNVDVVITTGGHQSNHARMVAAAARKFGMKPVLVLRGNQPGTYQGNLLLDKLFGAELEFLDPDGYFTQIEGAMNAHADAAQARGEKALIIPLGGATPLGALGYVRAIEEMNAQLKERGEPAPDVIVAPTGSGGTLAGLYVGARRYWPHTKIVGISVSAKADWFQTRISAMAQDCADLLEWPQSWTPEDIWIEDGFVGTAYGVPSDGGIDAIYRVAQAEGVLLDPVYTGKAMHGLISLTEQGKISAGSRVIFVHCGGSPALYPFAQTLLEH
;
A
#
# COMPACT_ATOMS: atom_id res chain seq x y z
N MET A 1 17.92 14.07 -15.12
CA MET A 1 17.42 12.86 -14.41
C MET A 1 17.59 13.07 -12.92
N LYS A 2 16.49 13.11 -12.21
CA LYS A 2 16.44 13.28 -10.74
C LYS A 2 16.46 11.92 -10.03
N GLN A 3 16.87 11.92 -8.77
CA GLN A 3 16.75 10.75 -7.88
C GLN A 3 15.58 10.97 -6.92
N SER A 4 15.13 9.90 -6.24
CA SER A 4 14.07 10.03 -5.24
C SER A 4 14.46 10.97 -4.09
N ASP A 5 15.73 11.07 -3.76
CA ASP A 5 16.27 11.95 -2.71
C ASP A 5 16.40 13.43 -3.13
N ASP A 6 16.23 13.78 -4.42
CA ASP A 6 16.13 15.17 -4.88
C ASP A 6 14.77 15.81 -4.53
N PHE A 7 13.82 15.02 -4.05
CA PHE A 7 12.51 15.49 -3.61
C PHE A 7 12.46 15.60 -2.08
N GLU A 8 11.95 16.72 -1.63
CA GLU A 8 11.80 16.98 -0.19
C GLU A 8 10.90 15.91 0.45
N ARG A 9 11.34 15.40 1.59
CA ARG A 9 10.60 14.45 2.40
C ARG A 9 10.78 14.72 3.90
N VAL A 10 9.77 14.40 4.67
CA VAL A 10 9.83 14.40 6.14
C VAL A 10 10.21 13.02 6.64
N SER A 11 10.83 12.94 7.82
CA SER A 11 11.11 11.66 8.47
C SER A 11 9.89 11.20 9.27
N LEU A 12 9.29 10.08 8.86
CA LEU A 12 8.17 9.45 9.58
C LEU A 12 8.52 8.05 10.06
N GLY A 13 8.98 7.20 9.18
CA GLY A 13 9.21 5.79 9.45
C GLY A 13 10.64 5.43 9.81
N PHE A 14 10.81 4.19 10.25
CA PHE A 14 12.12 3.57 10.45
C PHE A 14 12.55 2.88 9.15
N PHE A 15 13.63 3.39 8.55
CA PHE A 15 14.19 2.87 7.31
C PHE A 15 15.71 2.67 7.43
N PRO A 16 16.30 1.67 6.76
CA PRO A 16 15.64 0.67 5.90
C PRO A 16 14.77 -0.29 6.69
N THR A 17 13.62 -0.71 6.11
CA THR A 17 12.86 -1.83 6.69
C THR A 17 13.59 -3.15 6.40
N PRO A 18 13.43 -4.19 7.24
CA PRO A 18 14.07 -5.47 6.98
C PRO A 18 13.66 -6.08 5.63
N LEU A 19 14.60 -6.74 4.99
CA LEU A 19 14.39 -7.67 3.89
C LEU A 19 14.77 -9.05 4.42
N GLU A 20 13.81 -9.92 4.72
CA GLU A 20 14.02 -11.17 5.45
C GLU A 20 13.77 -12.37 4.52
N ARG A 21 14.51 -13.49 4.73
CA ARG A 21 14.27 -14.74 4.04
C ARG A 21 13.16 -15.52 4.72
N LEU A 22 12.14 -15.93 3.94
CA LEU A 22 11.10 -16.88 4.35
C LEU A 22 11.52 -18.29 3.89
N THR A 23 12.36 -18.96 4.69
CA THR A 23 13.01 -20.20 4.26
C THR A 23 12.03 -21.35 4.16
N THR A 24 11.21 -21.57 5.19
CA THR A 24 10.28 -22.71 5.25
C THR A 24 9.23 -22.63 4.14
N LEU A 25 8.66 -21.45 3.95
CA LEU A 25 7.67 -21.23 2.90
C LEU A 25 8.31 -21.29 1.51
N GLY A 26 9.46 -20.64 1.33
CA GLY A 26 10.19 -20.63 0.06
C GLY A 26 10.55 -22.04 -0.40
N ASP A 27 11.12 -22.87 0.49
CA ASP A 27 11.47 -24.26 0.21
C ASP A 27 10.22 -25.08 -0.18
N SER A 28 9.10 -24.87 0.53
CA SER A 28 7.84 -25.56 0.22
C SER A 28 7.25 -25.20 -1.15
N LEU A 29 7.60 -24.02 -1.68
CA LEU A 29 7.17 -23.52 -2.98
C LEU A 29 8.23 -23.72 -4.08
N GLY A 30 9.43 -24.19 -3.74
CA GLY A 30 10.54 -24.36 -4.67
C GLY A 30 11.10 -23.04 -5.21
N VAL A 31 11.05 -21.95 -4.42
CA VAL A 31 11.56 -20.63 -4.79
C VAL A 31 12.43 -20.05 -3.67
N THR A 32 13.30 -19.11 -4.01
CA THR A 32 13.98 -18.27 -3.01
C THR A 32 13.05 -17.11 -2.67
N LEU A 33 12.42 -17.14 -1.50
CA LEU A 33 11.42 -16.16 -1.10
C LEU A 33 11.96 -15.21 -0.03
N ASP A 34 12.01 -13.92 -0.36
CA ASP A 34 12.26 -12.85 0.61
C ASP A 34 10.96 -12.05 0.87
N ILE A 35 10.85 -11.46 2.06
CA ILE A 35 9.77 -10.56 2.43
C ILE A 35 10.32 -9.17 2.78
N LYS A 36 9.80 -8.13 2.14
CA LYS A 36 10.09 -6.74 2.49
C LYS A 36 9.13 -6.28 3.57
N ARG A 37 9.64 -6.03 4.78
CA ARG A 37 8.88 -5.82 6.02
C ARG A 37 8.44 -4.36 6.19
N ASP A 38 7.60 -3.86 5.28
CA ASP A 38 7.06 -2.50 5.42
C ASP A 38 5.98 -2.39 6.53
N ASP A 39 5.54 -3.51 7.08
CA ASP A 39 4.81 -3.56 8.35
C ASP A 39 5.64 -2.98 9.51
N TYR A 40 6.98 -3.03 9.45
CA TYR A 40 7.89 -2.51 10.46
C TYR A 40 8.34 -1.05 10.23
N THR A 41 7.66 -0.30 9.39
CA THR A 41 7.91 1.16 9.29
C THR A 41 7.64 1.90 10.59
N GLY A 42 6.95 1.31 11.54
CA GLY A 42 6.77 1.75 12.92
C GLY A 42 5.76 2.89 13.11
N PHE A 43 5.79 3.91 12.26
CA PHE A 43 4.95 5.09 12.42
C PHE A 43 3.45 4.78 12.30
N GLY A 44 2.67 5.29 13.27
CA GLY A 44 1.21 5.15 13.27
C GLY A 44 0.72 3.69 13.24
N GLY A 45 1.49 2.73 13.77
CA GLY A 45 1.20 1.29 13.72
C GLY A 45 1.74 0.59 12.48
N GLY A 46 2.65 1.19 11.74
CA GLY A 46 3.39 0.60 10.63
C GLY A 46 2.60 0.43 9.33
N GLY A 47 3.32 0.19 8.25
CA GLY A 47 2.77 -0.12 6.93
C GLY A 47 3.32 0.74 5.78
N ASN A 48 3.03 0.30 4.58
CA ASN A 48 3.56 0.83 3.32
C ASN A 48 3.25 2.31 3.04
N LYS A 49 2.19 2.84 3.62
CA LYS A 49 1.77 4.23 3.36
C LYS A 49 2.75 5.25 3.93
N VAL A 50 3.53 4.89 4.94
CA VAL A 50 4.57 5.75 5.52
C VAL A 50 5.54 6.23 4.46
N ARG A 51 6.01 5.34 3.56
CA ARG A 51 6.90 5.70 2.46
C ARG A 51 6.35 6.82 1.56
N LYS A 52 5.05 6.75 1.26
CA LYS A 52 4.37 7.75 0.45
C LYS A 52 4.14 9.05 1.21
N LEU A 53 3.76 8.92 2.48
CA LEU A 53 3.45 10.05 3.34
C LEU A 53 4.68 10.89 3.67
N GLU A 54 5.90 10.34 3.65
CA GLU A 54 7.10 11.15 3.80
C GLU A 54 7.18 12.27 2.76
N TYR A 55 6.83 11.99 1.50
CA TYR A 55 6.80 12.99 0.42
C TYR A 55 5.54 13.87 0.46
N LEU A 56 4.38 13.25 0.66
CA LEU A 56 3.11 13.98 0.66
C LEU A 56 3.00 14.97 1.83
N MET A 57 3.54 14.60 2.99
CA MET A 57 3.55 15.49 4.16
C MET A 57 4.62 16.58 4.05
N ALA A 58 5.74 16.34 3.38
CA ALA A 58 6.70 17.39 3.06
C ALA A 58 6.04 18.48 2.19
N ASP A 59 5.30 18.07 1.15
CA ASP A 59 4.54 19.01 0.31
C ASP A 59 3.44 19.75 1.10
N ALA A 60 2.74 19.05 2.00
CA ALA A 60 1.75 19.65 2.89
C ALA A 60 2.38 20.72 3.81
N CYS A 61 3.51 20.40 4.44
CA CYS A 61 4.25 21.34 5.30
C CYS A 61 4.72 22.57 4.52
N ARG A 62 5.31 22.37 3.34
CA ARG A 62 5.77 23.45 2.45
C ARG A 62 4.63 24.38 2.03
N LYS A 63 3.42 23.85 1.85
CA LYS A 63 2.21 24.61 1.51
C LYS A 63 1.53 25.27 2.72
N ASN A 64 2.02 25.02 3.94
CA ASN A 64 1.40 25.43 5.19
C ASN A 64 -0.07 24.98 5.27
N VAL A 65 -0.30 23.69 5.09
CA VAL A 65 -1.63 23.07 5.17
C VAL A 65 -2.07 22.97 6.63
N ASP A 66 -3.33 23.29 6.88
CA ASP A 66 -3.97 23.21 8.20
C ASP A 66 -4.84 21.96 8.35
N VAL A 67 -5.44 21.49 7.24
CA VAL A 67 -6.38 20.38 7.22
C VAL A 67 -5.98 19.37 6.15
N VAL A 68 -5.82 18.11 6.51
CA VAL A 68 -5.58 17.02 5.56
C VAL A 68 -6.82 16.15 5.48
N ILE A 69 -7.36 16.02 4.28
CA ILE A 69 -8.58 15.26 3.98
C ILE A 69 -8.21 14.04 3.17
N THR A 70 -8.73 12.87 3.55
CA THR A 70 -8.53 11.66 2.76
C THR A 70 -9.71 10.69 2.92
N THR A 71 -9.59 9.53 2.25
CA THR A 71 -10.66 8.55 2.18
C THR A 71 -10.15 7.11 2.29
N GLY A 72 -11.07 6.20 2.63
CA GLY A 72 -10.83 4.76 2.75
C GLY A 72 -12.05 4.01 3.22
N GLY A 73 -11.92 2.71 3.45
CA GLY A 73 -12.93 1.93 4.20
C GLY A 73 -12.64 1.94 5.70
N HIS A 74 -13.50 1.32 6.52
CA HIS A 74 -13.38 1.25 7.99
C HIS A 74 -12.00 0.73 8.45
N GLN A 75 -11.43 -0.24 7.74
CA GLN A 75 -10.12 -0.81 8.07
C GLN A 75 -9.00 -0.31 7.13
N SER A 76 -9.12 0.95 6.69
CA SER A 76 -8.13 1.56 5.80
C SER A 76 -6.82 1.87 6.53
N ASN A 77 -5.76 1.15 6.20
CA ASN A 77 -4.40 1.47 6.66
C ASN A 77 -3.93 2.85 6.17
N HIS A 78 -4.45 3.30 5.02
CA HIS A 78 -4.12 4.61 4.47
C HIS A 78 -4.73 5.74 5.30
N ALA A 79 -6.04 5.69 5.56
CA ALA A 79 -6.74 6.71 6.33
C ALA A 79 -6.10 6.88 7.72
N ARG A 80 -5.86 5.76 8.41
CA ARG A 80 -5.17 5.75 9.71
C ARG A 80 -3.80 6.44 9.67
N MET A 81 -2.96 6.10 8.70
CA MET A 81 -1.62 6.69 8.63
C MET A 81 -1.64 8.16 8.24
N VAL A 82 -2.59 8.58 7.39
CA VAL A 82 -2.81 10.01 7.09
C VAL A 82 -3.23 10.76 8.36
N ALA A 83 -4.16 10.20 9.16
CA ALA A 83 -4.57 10.80 10.42
C ALA A 83 -3.39 10.97 11.38
N ALA A 84 -2.57 9.92 11.55
CA ALA A 84 -1.37 9.97 12.36
C ALA A 84 -0.37 11.04 11.87
N ALA A 85 -0.12 11.09 10.55
CA ALA A 85 0.82 12.02 9.95
C ALA A 85 0.34 13.48 10.06
N ALA A 86 -0.93 13.74 9.80
CA ALA A 86 -1.52 15.06 9.98
C ALA A 86 -1.32 15.56 11.42
N ARG A 87 -1.61 14.73 12.42
CA ARG A 87 -1.40 15.11 13.83
C ARG A 87 0.05 15.35 14.19
N LYS A 88 0.98 14.55 13.66
CA LYS A 88 2.41 14.76 13.90
C LYS A 88 2.90 16.14 13.47
N PHE A 89 2.31 16.70 12.40
CA PHE A 89 2.67 18.00 11.86
C PHE A 89 1.67 19.12 12.24
N GLY A 90 0.82 18.91 13.24
CA GLY A 90 -0.11 19.91 13.75
C GLY A 90 -1.33 20.17 12.87
N MET A 91 -1.53 19.36 11.84
CA MET A 91 -2.67 19.47 10.91
C MET A 91 -3.90 18.72 11.46
N LYS A 92 -5.10 19.13 11.02
CA LYS A 92 -6.36 18.45 11.37
C LYS A 92 -6.65 17.34 10.36
N PRO A 93 -6.80 16.07 10.75
CA PRO A 93 -7.22 15.02 9.84
C PRO A 93 -8.74 14.95 9.73
N VAL A 94 -9.22 14.86 8.49
CA VAL A 94 -10.61 14.58 8.13
C VAL A 94 -10.63 13.32 7.27
N LEU A 95 -11.41 12.33 7.66
CA LEU A 95 -11.51 11.04 6.98
C LEU A 95 -12.94 10.80 6.51
N VAL A 96 -13.14 10.75 5.19
CA VAL A 96 -14.41 10.40 4.56
C VAL A 96 -14.39 8.91 4.24
N LEU A 97 -15.10 8.11 5.02
CA LEU A 97 -14.98 6.66 5.03
C LEU A 97 -16.16 5.97 4.37
N ARG A 98 -15.86 4.94 3.56
CA ARG A 98 -16.88 4.05 2.99
C ARG A 98 -17.45 3.13 4.07
N GLY A 99 -18.76 3.16 4.26
CA GLY A 99 -19.51 2.33 5.20
C GLY A 99 -20.40 3.16 6.09
N ASN A 100 -21.35 2.50 6.75
CA ASN A 100 -22.21 3.15 7.75
C ASN A 100 -21.45 3.35 9.05
N GLN A 101 -21.86 4.33 9.85
CA GLN A 101 -21.27 4.53 11.17
C GLN A 101 -21.45 3.25 12.02
N PRO A 102 -20.36 2.64 12.50
CA PRO A 102 -20.44 1.41 13.25
C PRO A 102 -20.85 1.65 14.72
N GLY A 103 -21.46 0.66 15.35
CA GLY A 103 -21.76 0.69 16.78
C GLY A 103 -20.52 0.61 17.67
N THR A 104 -19.43 0.04 17.16
CA THR A 104 -18.14 -0.11 17.88
C THR A 104 -16.97 0.28 16.98
N TYR A 105 -15.94 0.88 17.58
CA TYR A 105 -14.73 1.26 16.88
C TYR A 105 -13.62 0.26 17.20
N GLN A 106 -13.12 -0.43 16.20
CA GLN A 106 -12.07 -1.46 16.34
C GLN A 106 -11.00 -1.31 15.24
N GLY A 107 -9.82 -1.87 15.47
CA GLY A 107 -8.74 -1.88 14.50
C GLY A 107 -8.33 -0.47 14.05
N ASN A 108 -8.21 -0.26 12.74
CA ASN A 108 -7.84 1.04 12.19
C ASN A 108 -8.82 2.16 12.58
N LEU A 109 -10.11 1.88 12.62
CA LEU A 109 -11.13 2.88 12.96
C LEU A 109 -11.00 3.40 14.40
N LEU A 110 -10.61 2.53 15.35
CA LEU A 110 -10.26 2.96 16.70
C LEU A 110 -9.05 3.91 16.69
N LEU A 111 -8.03 3.56 15.91
CA LEU A 111 -6.81 4.38 15.81
C LEU A 111 -7.09 5.74 15.17
N ASP A 112 -7.98 5.79 14.18
CA ASP A 112 -8.45 7.06 13.57
C ASP A 112 -9.03 8.00 14.63
N LYS A 113 -9.86 7.46 15.53
CA LYS A 113 -10.41 8.23 16.68
C LYS A 113 -9.34 8.65 17.66
N LEU A 114 -8.41 7.78 18.00
CA LEU A 114 -7.29 8.10 18.91
C LEU A 114 -6.38 9.20 18.33
N PHE A 115 -6.19 9.23 17.01
CA PHE A 115 -5.50 10.32 16.33
C PHE A 115 -6.37 11.59 16.22
N GLY A 116 -7.60 11.57 16.75
CA GLY A 116 -8.50 12.73 16.77
C GLY A 116 -8.97 13.14 15.38
N ALA A 117 -9.14 12.18 14.46
CA ALA A 117 -9.69 12.46 13.15
C ALA A 117 -11.19 12.77 13.23
N GLU A 118 -11.60 13.77 12.44
CA GLU A 118 -13.00 13.96 12.10
C GLU A 118 -13.42 12.87 11.11
N LEU A 119 -14.52 12.17 11.38
CA LEU A 119 -14.98 11.04 10.58
C LEU A 119 -16.34 11.35 9.97
N GLU A 120 -16.44 11.27 8.66
CA GLU A 120 -17.68 11.20 7.90
C GLU A 120 -17.82 9.82 7.28
N PHE A 121 -19.05 9.27 7.32
CA PHE A 121 -19.32 7.95 6.75
C PHE A 121 -20.25 8.10 5.56
N LEU A 122 -19.86 7.51 4.42
CA LEU A 122 -20.67 7.47 3.21
C LEU A 122 -21.21 6.05 2.98
N ASP A 123 -22.47 5.98 2.62
CA ASP A 123 -23.12 4.72 2.25
C ASP A 123 -22.31 3.96 1.19
N PRO A 124 -22.07 2.65 1.37
CA PRO A 124 -21.27 1.85 0.44
C PRO A 124 -21.74 1.93 -1.02
N ASP A 125 -23.06 1.98 -1.26
CA ASP A 125 -23.63 1.97 -2.61
C ASP A 125 -23.44 3.31 -3.34
N GLY A 126 -23.44 4.43 -2.60
CA GLY A 126 -23.21 5.77 -3.14
C GLY A 126 -21.77 6.28 -3.07
N TYR A 127 -20.89 5.53 -2.42
CA TYR A 127 -19.54 6.01 -2.09
C TYR A 127 -18.75 6.58 -3.27
N PHE A 128 -18.62 5.84 -4.37
CA PHE A 128 -17.78 6.24 -5.49
C PHE A 128 -18.31 7.46 -6.27
N THR A 129 -19.60 7.74 -6.18
CA THR A 129 -20.24 8.90 -6.80
C THR A 129 -20.23 10.13 -5.88
N GLN A 130 -20.16 9.94 -4.57
CA GLN A 130 -20.26 11.01 -3.58
C GLN A 130 -18.92 11.44 -2.99
N ILE A 131 -17.92 10.58 -3.03
CA ILE A 131 -16.66 10.77 -2.30
C ILE A 131 -15.91 12.04 -2.69
N GLU A 132 -15.85 12.38 -3.97
CA GLU A 132 -15.18 13.59 -4.43
C GLU A 132 -15.90 14.84 -3.93
N GLY A 133 -17.22 14.87 -4.04
CA GLY A 133 -18.05 15.96 -3.53
C GLY A 133 -17.92 16.14 -2.02
N ALA A 134 -17.92 15.05 -1.24
CA ALA A 134 -17.77 15.10 0.21
C ALA A 134 -16.39 15.62 0.63
N MET A 135 -15.32 15.14 0.02
CA MET A 135 -13.96 15.65 0.31
C MET A 135 -13.82 17.12 -0.06
N ASN A 136 -14.39 17.56 -1.19
CA ASN A 136 -14.37 18.96 -1.60
C ASN A 136 -15.19 19.84 -0.64
N ALA A 137 -16.34 19.36 -0.15
CA ALA A 137 -17.14 20.09 0.83
C ALA A 137 -16.36 20.36 2.14
N HIS A 138 -15.57 19.39 2.62
CA HIS A 138 -14.67 19.62 3.75
C HIS A 138 -13.56 20.62 3.43
N ALA A 139 -13.01 20.59 2.23
CA ALA A 139 -11.99 21.54 1.80
C ALA A 139 -12.55 22.96 1.72
N ASP A 140 -13.76 23.14 1.15
CA ASP A 140 -14.45 24.42 1.06
C ASP A 140 -14.80 24.96 2.46
N ALA A 141 -15.26 24.09 3.37
CA ALA A 141 -15.53 24.46 4.76
C ALA A 141 -14.26 24.88 5.51
N ALA A 142 -13.12 24.23 5.26
CA ALA A 142 -11.84 24.69 5.79
C ALA A 142 -11.45 26.06 5.23
N GLN A 143 -11.55 26.24 3.93
CA GLN A 143 -11.26 27.53 3.28
C GLN A 143 -12.15 28.67 3.81
N ALA A 144 -13.42 28.42 4.07
CA ALA A 144 -14.33 29.38 4.66
C ALA A 144 -13.91 29.84 6.08
N ARG A 145 -13.13 29.01 6.79
CA ARG A 145 -12.51 29.33 8.10
C ARG A 145 -11.12 29.97 7.97
N GLY A 146 -10.65 30.23 6.74
CA GLY A 146 -9.29 30.72 6.46
C GLY A 146 -8.19 29.67 6.60
N GLU A 147 -8.54 28.38 6.66
CA GLU A 147 -7.64 27.25 6.75
C GLU A 147 -7.27 26.72 5.35
N LYS A 148 -6.04 26.27 5.17
CA LYS A 148 -5.61 25.61 3.93
C LYS A 148 -5.83 24.10 4.02
N ALA A 149 -6.61 23.55 3.10
CA ALA A 149 -6.87 22.13 3.01
C ALA A 149 -6.02 21.45 1.93
N LEU A 150 -5.62 20.19 2.18
CA LEU A 150 -5.02 19.31 1.21
C LEU A 150 -5.83 18.00 1.15
N ILE A 151 -6.31 17.65 -0.03
CA ILE A 151 -6.91 16.34 -0.29
C ILE A 151 -5.82 15.38 -0.74
N ILE A 152 -5.61 14.32 0.05
CA ILE A 152 -4.77 13.19 -0.31
C ILE A 152 -5.69 12.08 -0.85
N PRO A 153 -5.56 11.66 -2.12
CA PRO A 153 -6.47 10.68 -2.70
C PRO A 153 -6.31 9.29 -2.07
N LEU A 154 -7.26 8.41 -2.33
CA LEU A 154 -7.29 7.03 -1.84
C LEU A 154 -5.91 6.36 -1.97
N GLY A 155 -5.38 5.86 -0.84
CA GLY A 155 -4.10 5.17 -0.78
C GLY A 155 -2.86 6.05 -1.01
N GLY A 156 -2.98 7.39 -1.04
CA GLY A 156 -1.90 8.29 -1.38
C GLY A 156 -1.33 8.02 -2.78
N ALA A 157 -2.23 7.63 -3.70
CA ALA A 157 -1.87 7.21 -5.04
C ALA A 157 -1.73 8.44 -5.96
N THR A 158 -0.55 9.04 -5.90
CA THR A 158 -0.10 10.18 -6.71
C THR A 158 1.32 9.92 -7.22
N PRO A 159 1.78 10.59 -8.27
CA PRO A 159 3.16 10.49 -8.74
C PRO A 159 4.18 10.80 -7.63
N LEU A 160 3.95 11.85 -6.85
CA LEU A 160 4.81 12.21 -5.71
C LEU A 160 4.82 11.11 -4.63
N GLY A 161 3.66 10.53 -4.29
CA GLY A 161 3.58 9.42 -3.34
C GLY A 161 4.24 8.14 -3.87
N ALA A 162 4.24 7.91 -5.18
CA ALA A 162 4.88 6.75 -5.80
C ALA A 162 6.41 6.76 -5.63
N LEU A 163 7.04 7.93 -5.47
CA LEU A 163 8.48 8.06 -5.17
C LEU A 163 8.89 7.26 -3.93
N GLY A 164 7.99 7.11 -2.95
CA GLY A 164 8.23 6.28 -1.78
C GLY A 164 8.53 4.82 -2.12
N TYR A 165 8.01 4.32 -3.24
CA TYR A 165 8.28 2.96 -3.72
C TYR A 165 9.38 2.87 -4.77
N VAL A 166 9.68 3.95 -5.49
CA VAL A 166 10.97 4.07 -6.21
C VAL A 166 12.11 3.94 -5.21
N ARG A 167 12.05 4.68 -4.09
CA ARG A 167 13.03 4.60 -3.01
C ARG A 167 13.07 3.22 -2.35
N ALA A 168 11.94 2.52 -2.23
CA ALA A 168 11.94 1.15 -1.70
C ALA A 168 12.74 0.18 -2.58
N ILE A 169 12.72 0.35 -3.91
CA ILE A 169 13.59 -0.41 -4.82
C ILE A 169 15.07 -0.06 -4.61
N GLU A 170 15.41 1.22 -4.46
CA GLU A 170 16.78 1.66 -4.16
C GLU A 170 17.29 1.01 -2.86
N GLU A 171 16.46 1.01 -1.83
CA GLU A 171 16.73 0.41 -0.53
C GLU A 171 16.94 -1.12 -0.64
N MET A 172 16.03 -1.84 -1.30
CA MET A 172 16.16 -3.28 -1.52
C MET A 172 17.40 -3.62 -2.37
N ASN A 173 17.71 -2.80 -3.37
CA ASN A 173 18.92 -2.98 -4.19
C ASN A 173 20.20 -2.84 -3.35
N ALA A 174 20.25 -1.91 -2.41
CA ALA A 174 21.36 -1.78 -1.47
C ALA A 174 21.46 -3.00 -0.55
N GLN A 175 20.33 -3.47 0.00
CA GLN A 175 20.28 -4.64 0.87
C GLN A 175 20.71 -5.93 0.16
N LEU A 176 20.27 -6.16 -1.09
CA LEU A 176 20.71 -7.32 -1.86
C LEU A 176 22.20 -7.26 -2.20
N LYS A 177 22.72 -6.08 -2.56
CA LYS A 177 24.15 -5.89 -2.80
C LYS A 177 25.00 -6.19 -1.55
N GLU A 178 24.56 -5.74 -0.39
CA GLU A 178 25.23 -6.02 0.90
C GLU A 178 25.27 -7.52 1.20
N ARG A 179 24.21 -8.27 0.81
CA ARG A 179 24.17 -9.72 0.91
C ARG A 179 24.94 -10.47 -0.17
N GLY A 180 25.44 -9.78 -1.20
CA GLY A 180 26.05 -10.40 -2.38
C GLY A 180 25.04 -11.18 -3.23
N GLU A 181 23.75 -10.80 -3.17
CA GLU A 181 22.66 -11.49 -3.86
C GLU A 181 22.25 -10.73 -5.14
N PRO A 182 21.83 -11.45 -6.20
CA PRO A 182 21.38 -10.82 -7.44
C PRO A 182 19.99 -10.17 -7.27
N ALA A 183 19.58 -9.39 -8.28
CA ALA A 183 18.23 -8.87 -8.40
C ALA A 183 17.18 -9.98 -8.35
N PRO A 184 15.95 -9.73 -7.84
CA PRO A 184 14.88 -10.71 -7.85
C PRO A 184 14.34 -10.91 -9.29
N ASP A 185 13.82 -12.10 -9.56
CA ASP A 185 13.10 -12.38 -10.81
C ASP A 185 11.69 -11.78 -10.77
N VAL A 186 11.06 -11.80 -9.59
CA VAL A 186 9.68 -11.36 -9.39
C VAL A 186 9.53 -10.60 -8.08
N ILE A 187 8.76 -9.51 -8.11
CA ILE A 187 8.25 -8.84 -6.90
C ILE A 187 6.72 -8.96 -6.90
N VAL A 188 6.16 -9.41 -5.79
CA VAL A 188 4.70 -9.53 -5.60
C VAL A 188 4.23 -8.55 -4.53
N ALA A 189 3.18 -7.78 -4.85
CA ALA A 189 2.61 -6.82 -3.91
C ALA A 189 1.09 -6.75 -3.98
N PRO A 190 0.38 -6.52 -2.84
CA PRO A 190 -1.05 -6.26 -2.86
C PRO A 190 -1.37 -4.93 -3.52
N THR A 191 -2.45 -4.89 -4.30
CA THR A 191 -2.84 -3.73 -5.10
C THR A 191 -4.27 -3.30 -4.79
N GLY A 192 -4.43 -2.13 -4.13
CA GLY A 192 -5.73 -1.55 -3.79
C GLY A 192 -5.96 -0.15 -4.37
N SER A 193 -4.91 0.63 -4.65
CA SER A 193 -5.01 1.97 -5.26
C SER A 193 -4.00 2.21 -6.40
N GLY A 194 -3.07 1.28 -6.59
CA GLY A 194 -2.06 1.31 -7.66
C GLY A 194 -0.76 2.05 -7.33
N GLY A 195 -0.76 3.06 -6.45
CA GLY A 195 0.42 3.91 -6.26
C GLY A 195 1.67 3.22 -5.69
N THR A 196 1.53 2.10 -4.97
CA THR A 196 2.67 1.27 -4.55
C THR A 196 3.30 0.58 -5.75
N LEU A 197 2.45 -0.04 -6.56
CA LEU A 197 2.89 -0.75 -7.75
C LEU A 197 3.54 0.20 -8.77
N ALA A 198 2.96 1.37 -9.02
CA ALA A 198 3.54 2.37 -9.91
C ALA A 198 4.99 2.70 -9.53
N GLY A 199 5.25 2.98 -8.25
CA GLY A 199 6.60 3.23 -7.77
C GLY A 199 7.54 2.02 -7.89
N LEU A 200 7.05 0.80 -7.63
CA LEU A 200 7.81 -0.44 -7.82
C LEU A 200 8.19 -0.63 -9.30
N TYR A 201 7.25 -0.42 -10.23
CA TYR A 201 7.51 -0.52 -11.67
C TYR A 201 8.58 0.48 -12.13
N VAL A 202 8.44 1.75 -11.76
CA VAL A 202 9.39 2.81 -12.13
C VAL A 202 10.79 2.54 -11.59
N GLY A 203 10.88 2.20 -10.30
CA GLY A 203 12.15 1.87 -9.66
C GLY A 203 12.78 0.59 -10.23
N ALA A 204 11.99 -0.48 -10.40
CA ALA A 204 12.50 -1.73 -10.94
C ALA A 204 13.03 -1.56 -12.39
N ARG A 205 12.32 -0.85 -13.26
CA ARG A 205 12.81 -0.58 -14.63
C ARG A 205 14.17 0.13 -14.63
N ARG A 206 14.46 0.92 -13.62
CA ARG A 206 15.75 1.61 -13.47
C ARG A 206 16.86 0.71 -12.94
N TYR A 207 16.58 -0.05 -11.89
CA TYR A 207 17.61 -0.81 -11.15
C TYR A 207 17.65 -2.29 -11.53
N TRP A 208 16.53 -2.86 -11.93
CA TRP A 208 16.32 -4.30 -12.21
C TRP A 208 15.43 -4.50 -13.44
N PRO A 209 15.90 -4.15 -14.65
CA PRO A 209 15.07 -4.08 -15.86
C PRO A 209 14.43 -5.41 -16.29
N HIS A 210 14.90 -6.54 -15.75
CA HIS A 210 14.39 -7.88 -16.04
C HIS A 210 13.45 -8.41 -14.95
N THR A 211 13.33 -7.71 -13.82
CA THR A 211 12.44 -8.11 -12.73
C THR A 211 10.98 -7.87 -13.11
N LYS A 212 10.14 -8.89 -12.99
CA LYS A 212 8.70 -8.79 -13.17
C LYS A 212 8.05 -8.27 -11.90
N ILE A 213 7.11 -7.34 -12.04
CA ILE A 213 6.29 -6.84 -10.91
C ILE A 213 4.89 -7.41 -11.07
N VAL A 214 4.38 -8.07 -10.04
CA VAL A 214 3.03 -8.65 -10.03
C VAL A 214 2.20 -7.97 -8.96
N GLY A 215 1.11 -7.35 -9.37
CA GLY A 215 0.10 -6.80 -8.50
C GLY A 215 -1.03 -7.80 -8.26
N ILE A 216 -1.24 -8.19 -7.02
CA ILE A 216 -2.43 -8.97 -6.66
C ILE A 216 -3.53 -7.98 -6.27
N SER A 217 -4.56 -7.91 -7.11
CA SER A 217 -5.71 -7.04 -6.83
C SER A 217 -6.46 -7.49 -5.59
N VAL A 218 -6.84 -6.54 -4.76
CA VAL A 218 -7.71 -6.76 -3.59
C VAL A 218 -9.09 -6.09 -3.75
N SER A 219 -9.36 -5.45 -4.91
CA SER A 219 -10.57 -4.61 -5.03
C SER A 219 -11.18 -4.52 -6.42
N ALA A 220 -10.39 -4.36 -7.49
CA ALA A 220 -10.90 -4.05 -8.83
C ALA A 220 -10.35 -5.00 -9.90
N LYS A 221 -10.88 -4.91 -11.12
CA LYS A 221 -10.45 -5.70 -12.25
C LYS A 221 -9.06 -5.29 -12.75
N ALA A 222 -8.39 -6.22 -13.43
CA ALA A 222 -7.02 -6.06 -13.91
C ALA A 222 -6.89 -4.87 -14.87
N ASP A 223 -7.79 -4.74 -15.84
CA ASP A 223 -7.80 -3.68 -16.86
C ASP A 223 -7.85 -2.28 -16.26
N TRP A 224 -8.69 -2.10 -15.21
CA TRP A 224 -8.77 -0.84 -14.50
C TRP A 224 -7.45 -0.47 -13.83
N PHE A 225 -6.79 -1.45 -13.18
CA PHE A 225 -5.49 -1.22 -12.56
C PHE A 225 -4.38 -1.00 -13.58
N GLN A 226 -4.38 -1.75 -14.66
CA GLN A 226 -3.39 -1.62 -15.73
C GLN A 226 -3.37 -0.21 -16.30
N THR A 227 -4.54 0.33 -16.66
CA THR A 227 -4.69 1.71 -17.14
C THR A 227 -4.22 2.74 -16.10
N ARG A 228 -4.67 2.58 -14.85
CA ARG A 228 -4.36 3.52 -13.78
C ARG A 228 -2.88 3.52 -13.37
N ILE A 229 -2.28 2.32 -13.29
CA ILE A 229 -0.90 2.17 -12.83
C ILE A 229 0.07 2.61 -13.93
N SER A 230 -0.18 2.28 -15.19
CA SER A 230 0.67 2.74 -16.30
C SER A 230 0.70 4.26 -16.39
N ALA A 231 -0.46 4.93 -16.31
CA ALA A 231 -0.52 6.39 -16.28
C ALA A 231 0.26 6.97 -15.08
N MET A 232 0.08 6.41 -13.87
CA MET A 232 0.79 6.90 -12.69
C MET A 232 2.29 6.60 -12.73
N ALA A 233 2.71 5.48 -13.32
CA ALA A 233 4.11 5.16 -13.55
C ALA A 233 4.75 6.13 -14.56
N GLN A 234 4.00 6.51 -15.61
CA GLN A 234 4.44 7.54 -16.56
C GLN A 234 4.65 8.87 -15.85
N ASP A 235 3.63 9.36 -15.14
CA ASP A 235 3.72 10.64 -14.41
C ASP A 235 4.86 10.63 -13.38
N CYS A 236 5.10 9.50 -12.72
CA CYS A 236 6.21 9.35 -11.76
C CYS A 236 7.58 9.36 -12.47
N ALA A 237 7.70 8.70 -13.62
CA ALA A 237 8.92 8.72 -14.43
C ALA A 237 9.20 10.14 -14.99
N ASP A 238 8.17 10.84 -15.43
CA ASP A 238 8.26 12.23 -15.90
C ASP A 238 8.70 13.16 -14.77
N LEU A 239 8.18 12.99 -13.56
CA LEU A 239 8.58 13.74 -12.37
C LEU A 239 10.08 13.54 -12.06
N LEU A 240 10.61 12.33 -12.27
CA LEU A 240 12.02 11.97 -12.12
C LEU A 240 12.88 12.37 -13.34
N GLU A 241 12.27 12.82 -14.42
CA GLU A 241 12.95 13.07 -15.72
C GLU A 241 13.66 11.79 -16.24
N TRP A 242 13.07 10.61 -15.98
CA TRP A 242 13.59 9.33 -16.47
C TRP A 242 12.96 8.99 -17.83
N PRO A 243 13.76 8.63 -18.84
CA PRO A 243 13.25 8.31 -20.18
C PRO A 243 12.61 6.92 -20.22
N GLN A 244 11.47 6.79 -19.54
CA GLN A 244 10.67 5.57 -19.47
C GLN A 244 9.30 5.85 -20.09
N SER A 245 8.73 4.86 -20.76
CA SER A 245 7.35 4.89 -21.25
C SER A 245 6.60 3.68 -20.74
N TRP A 246 5.31 3.88 -20.45
CA TRP A 246 4.46 2.88 -19.82
C TRP A 246 3.14 2.76 -20.56
N THR A 247 2.73 1.52 -20.85
CA THR A 247 1.42 1.18 -21.39
C THR A 247 0.70 0.22 -20.44
N PRO A 248 -0.64 0.06 -20.55
CA PRO A 248 -1.37 -0.92 -19.72
C PRO A 248 -0.82 -2.34 -19.83
N GLU A 249 -0.29 -2.73 -21.00
CA GLU A 249 0.26 -4.06 -21.27
C GLU A 249 1.57 -4.34 -20.51
N ASP A 250 2.27 -3.29 -20.08
CA ASP A 250 3.47 -3.42 -19.23
C ASP A 250 3.13 -3.86 -17.81
N ILE A 251 1.85 -3.76 -17.41
CA ILE A 251 1.41 -3.94 -16.01
C ILE A 251 0.78 -5.31 -15.82
N TRP A 252 1.43 -6.14 -15.02
CA TRP A 252 0.91 -7.47 -14.67
C TRP A 252 0.05 -7.40 -13.41
N ILE A 253 -1.26 -7.62 -13.57
CA ILE A 253 -2.23 -7.66 -12.47
C ILE A 253 -2.96 -9.01 -12.50
N GLU A 254 -3.06 -9.63 -11.34
CA GLU A 254 -3.91 -10.80 -11.10
C GLU A 254 -5.11 -10.38 -10.23
N ASP A 255 -6.32 -10.47 -10.77
CA ASP A 255 -7.56 -10.05 -10.11
C ASP A 255 -8.42 -11.21 -9.59
N GLY A 256 -7.96 -12.45 -9.75
CA GLY A 256 -8.66 -13.66 -9.31
C GLY A 256 -8.67 -13.86 -7.78
N PHE A 257 -7.99 -13.02 -7.02
CA PHE A 257 -7.79 -13.17 -5.58
C PHE A 257 -8.58 -12.15 -4.72
N VAL A 258 -9.44 -11.34 -5.33
CA VAL A 258 -10.28 -10.34 -4.64
C VAL A 258 -11.23 -10.99 -3.63
N GLY A 259 -11.70 -12.20 -3.92
CA GLY A 259 -12.79 -12.83 -3.18
C GLY A 259 -14.13 -12.16 -3.51
N THR A 260 -15.04 -12.10 -2.54
CA THR A 260 -16.39 -11.55 -2.74
C THR A 260 -16.39 -10.03 -2.91
N ALA A 261 -15.53 -9.31 -2.17
CA ALA A 261 -15.41 -7.85 -2.27
C ALA A 261 -14.14 -7.33 -1.59
N TYR A 262 -13.84 -6.03 -1.84
CA TYR A 262 -12.83 -5.30 -1.07
C TYR A 262 -13.22 -5.27 0.42
N GLY A 263 -12.24 -5.54 1.29
CA GLY A 263 -12.43 -5.51 2.74
C GLY A 263 -13.07 -6.77 3.32
N VAL A 264 -13.51 -7.72 2.49
CA VAL A 264 -14.02 -9.02 2.94
C VAL A 264 -12.89 -10.05 2.85
N PRO A 265 -12.57 -10.77 3.94
CA PRO A 265 -11.63 -11.89 3.90
C PRO A 265 -12.05 -12.94 2.87
N SER A 266 -11.10 -13.65 2.29
CA SER A 266 -11.34 -14.78 1.39
C SER A 266 -10.69 -16.03 1.98
N ASP A 267 -11.28 -17.21 1.74
CA ASP A 267 -10.81 -18.48 2.30
C ASP A 267 -9.33 -18.71 2.00
N GLY A 268 -8.90 -18.62 0.74
CA GLY A 268 -7.49 -18.77 0.41
C GLY A 268 -6.57 -17.67 0.98
N GLY A 269 -7.13 -16.46 1.25
CA GLY A 269 -6.42 -15.41 1.98
C GLY A 269 -6.23 -15.76 3.45
N ILE A 270 -7.22 -16.38 4.08
CA ILE A 270 -7.15 -16.87 5.47
C ILE A 270 -6.16 -18.05 5.55
N ASP A 271 -6.25 -19.02 4.64
CA ASP A 271 -5.27 -20.12 4.55
C ASP A 271 -3.84 -19.61 4.44
N ALA A 272 -3.61 -18.60 3.61
CA ALA A 272 -2.29 -17.99 3.47
C ALA A 272 -1.82 -17.29 4.76
N ILE A 273 -2.72 -16.63 5.52
CA ILE A 273 -2.40 -16.05 6.83
C ILE A 273 -1.92 -17.15 7.80
N TYR A 274 -2.67 -18.24 7.92
CA TYR A 274 -2.28 -19.35 8.79
C TYR A 274 -0.98 -20.01 8.33
N ARG A 275 -0.84 -20.30 7.04
CA ARG A 275 0.37 -20.94 6.48
C ARG A 275 1.62 -20.12 6.78
N VAL A 276 1.59 -18.80 6.57
CA VAL A 276 2.73 -17.91 6.82
C VAL A 276 3.00 -17.76 8.32
N ALA A 277 1.95 -17.60 9.13
CA ALA A 277 2.11 -17.46 10.57
C ALA A 277 2.74 -18.71 11.19
N GLN A 278 2.30 -19.89 10.77
CA GLN A 278 2.81 -21.17 11.31
C GLN A 278 4.20 -21.54 10.78
N ALA A 279 4.52 -21.18 9.52
CA ALA A 279 5.81 -21.52 8.92
C ALA A 279 6.92 -20.53 9.30
N GLU A 280 6.60 -19.24 9.43
CA GLU A 280 7.58 -18.15 9.48
C GLU A 280 7.39 -17.20 10.69
N GLY A 281 6.31 -17.33 11.47
CA GLY A 281 6.00 -16.41 12.57
C GLY A 281 5.64 -14.99 12.09
N VAL A 282 5.24 -14.82 10.83
CA VAL A 282 4.87 -13.53 10.24
C VAL A 282 3.36 -13.42 10.14
N LEU A 283 2.79 -12.31 10.63
CA LEU A 283 1.34 -12.05 10.58
C LEU A 283 0.96 -11.23 9.37
N LEU A 284 0.11 -11.75 8.50
CA LEU A 284 -0.50 -11.05 7.38
C LEU A 284 -1.89 -10.54 7.76
N ASP A 285 -2.38 -9.52 7.04
CA ASP A 285 -3.74 -9.01 7.23
C ASP A 285 -4.75 -9.64 6.26
N PRO A 286 -6.04 -9.76 6.61
CA PRO A 286 -7.03 -10.44 5.77
C PRO A 286 -7.51 -9.59 4.57
N VAL A 287 -7.23 -8.28 4.54
CA VAL A 287 -7.71 -7.37 3.50
C VAL A 287 -6.74 -7.30 2.31
N TYR A 288 -5.44 -7.24 2.58
CA TYR A 288 -4.40 -7.00 1.58
C TYR A 288 -3.38 -8.14 1.48
N THR A 289 -2.59 -8.34 2.53
CA THR A 289 -1.40 -9.18 2.46
C THR A 289 -1.72 -10.67 2.44
N GLY A 290 -2.78 -11.11 3.09
CA GLY A 290 -3.25 -12.49 3.01
C GLY A 290 -3.72 -12.85 1.59
N LYS A 291 -4.53 -12.00 0.96
CA LYS A 291 -4.95 -12.19 -0.44
C LYS A 291 -3.76 -12.17 -1.41
N ALA A 292 -2.81 -11.27 -1.20
CA ALA A 292 -1.63 -11.18 -2.04
C ALA A 292 -0.70 -12.39 -1.88
N MET A 293 -0.56 -12.91 -0.67
CA MET A 293 0.22 -14.13 -0.43
C MET A 293 -0.47 -15.36 -1.02
N HIS A 294 -1.80 -15.47 -0.91
CA HIS A 294 -2.56 -16.50 -1.63
C HIS A 294 -2.29 -16.44 -3.14
N GLY A 295 -2.27 -15.21 -3.72
CA GLY A 295 -1.91 -15.02 -5.12
C GLY A 295 -0.50 -15.49 -5.45
N LEU A 296 0.50 -15.15 -4.63
CA LEU A 296 1.88 -15.59 -4.79
C LEU A 296 1.98 -17.12 -4.78
N ILE A 297 1.39 -17.77 -3.78
CA ILE A 297 1.38 -19.23 -3.64
C ILE A 297 0.75 -19.86 -4.87
N SER A 298 -0.44 -19.43 -5.26
CA SER A 298 -1.17 -19.96 -6.42
C SER A 298 -0.41 -19.78 -7.74
N LEU A 299 0.21 -18.61 -7.96
CA LEU A 299 1.00 -18.35 -9.17
C LEU A 299 2.24 -19.24 -9.24
N THR A 300 2.85 -19.55 -8.11
CA THR A 300 4.00 -20.45 -8.04
C THR A 300 3.56 -21.90 -8.29
N GLU A 301 2.49 -22.36 -7.65
CA GLU A 301 1.93 -23.71 -7.85
C GLU A 301 1.43 -23.94 -9.30
N GLN A 302 0.95 -22.89 -9.96
CA GLN A 302 0.55 -22.92 -11.40
C GLN A 302 1.76 -22.81 -12.36
N GLY A 303 2.98 -22.61 -11.87
CA GLY A 303 4.17 -22.42 -12.69
C GLY A 303 4.26 -21.07 -13.42
N LYS A 304 3.39 -20.11 -13.11
CA LYS A 304 3.47 -18.73 -13.62
C LYS A 304 4.66 -17.98 -13.02
N ILE A 305 5.00 -18.28 -11.76
CA ILE A 305 6.28 -18.00 -11.14
C ILE A 305 7.06 -19.30 -11.18
N SER A 306 8.16 -19.31 -11.91
CA SER A 306 8.93 -20.53 -12.18
C SER A 306 9.64 -21.05 -10.93
N ALA A 307 9.79 -22.36 -10.81
CA ALA A 307 10.62 -22.96 -9.79
C ALA A 307 12.07 -22.44 -9.89
N GLY A 308 12.72 -22.24 -8.74
CA GLY A 308 14.05 -21.67 -8.63
C GLY A 308 14.09 -20.13 -8.72
N SER A 309 12.96 -19.45 -9.01
CA SER A 309 12.91 -17.97 -9.04
C SER A 309 13.25 -17.37 -7.69
N ARG A 310 13.85 -16.18 -7.73
CA ARG A 310 14.02 -15.30 -6.57
C ARG A 310 12.82 -14.36 -6.51
N VAL A 311 12.05 -14.44 -5.44
CA VAL A 311 10.80 -13.69 -5.28
C VAL A 311 10.91 -12.77 -4.05
N ILE A 312 10.49 -11.52 -4.20
CA ILE A 312 10.29 -10.63 -3.05
C ILE A 312 8.79 -10.38 -2.88
N PHE A 313 8.26 -10.70 -1.72
CA PHE A 313 6.92 -10.32 -1.31
C PHE A 313 6.97 -9.00 -0.54
N VAL A 314 6.16 -8.00 -0.94
CA VAL A 314 6.07 -6.72 -0.22
C VAL A 314 4.99 -6.80 0.84
N HIS A 315 5.39 -6.87 2.10
CA HIS A 315 4.47 -6.87 3.23
C HIS A 315 4.04 -5.45 3.58
N CYS A 316 2.84 -5.09 3.14
CA CYS A 316 2.32 -3.72 3.24
C CYS A 316 1.83 -3.31 4.65
N GLY A 317 1.91 -4.19 5.65
CA GLY A 317 1.34 -3.96 6.98
C GLY A 317 -0.09 -4.46 7.08
N GLY A 318 -0.91 -3.85 7.95
CA GLY A 318 -2.32 -4.19 8.11
C GLY A 318 -2.66 -4.87 9.43
N SER A 319 -1.70 -5.08 10.33
CA SER A 319 -1.91 -5.77 11.61
C SER A 319 -3.12 -5.26 12.44
N PRO A 320 -3.45 -3.97 12.49
CA PRO A 320 -4.67 -3.54 13.19
C PRO A 320 -5.96 -4.11 12.62
N ALA A 321 -5.98 -4.49 11.34
CA ALA A 321 -7.16 -5.09 10.71
C ALA A 321 -7.37 -6.57 11.08
N LEU A 322 -6.40 -7.25 11.69
CA LEU A 322 -6.57 -8.64 12.15
C LEU A 322 -7.65 -8.74 13.23
N TYR A 323 -7.64 -7.84 14.20
CA TYR A 323 -8.49 -7.92 15.37
C TYR A 323 -10.00 -7.78 15.08
N PRO A 324 -10.46 -6.88 14.20
CA PRO A 324 -11.86 -6.82 13.81
C PRO A 324 -12.38 -8.09 13.10
N PHE A 325 -11.50 -8.89 12.51
CA PHE A 325 -11.82 -10.14 11.82
C PHE A 325 -11.53 -11.40 12.65
N ALA A 326 -11.26 -11.25 13.96
CA ALA A 326 -10.87 -12.38 14.81
C ALA A 326 -11.86 -13.55 14.75
N GLN A 327 -13.16 -13.28 14.82
CA GLN A 327 -14.17 -14.34 14.71
C GLN A 327 -14.11 -15.06 13.37
N THR A 328 -14.08 -14.32 12.26
CA THR A 328 -13.99 -14.89 10.90
C THR A 328 -12.74 -15.75 10.72
N LEU A 329 -11.60 -15.31 11.29
CA LEU A 329 -10.34 -16.05 11.21
C LEU A 329 -10.38 -17.34 12.04
N LEU A 330 -11.04 -17.35 13.18
CA LEU A 330 -11.09 -18.51 14.09
C LEU A 330 -12.16 -19.53 13.71
N GLU A 331 -13.16 -19.13 12.95
CA GLU A 331 -14.25 -20.01 12.46
C GLU A 331 -13.93 -20.67 11.11
N HIS A 332 -12.83 -20.28 10.46
CA HIS A 332 -12.29 -20.88 9.23
C HIS A 332 -11.56 -22.17 9.56
#